data_d70588952a01fd206adeae603665d26e
#
_entry.id   d70588952a01fd206adeae603665d26e
#
_cell.length_a   1.000
_cell.length_b   1.000
_cell.length_c   1.000
_cell.angle_alpha   90.00
_cell.angle_beta   90.00
_cell.angle_gamma   90.00
#
_symmetry.space_group_name_H-M   'P 1'
#
loop_
_entity.id
_entity.type
_entity.pdbx_description
1 polymer ?
#
loop_
_entity_poly.entity_id
_entity_poly.type
_entity_poly.pdbx_seq_one_letter_code
_entity_poly.pdbx_strand_id
1 'polypeptide(L)'
;MQNKEGLTVNEDHVVAITNGGGIRAAIKVGDVTKKDIKTVLPFGNTIEVIYVTGNELLEALEASTFCVPESIGGFPQVSGISYTISTGAVYDANAETYPASTYYGPKSINRVTINSINGKEFKANDTYAVVTNNFCAEGGDTYYAFAAATSKFDTGVTLDMAVMDYITKELKGVIGEQYAAPQGRILMNPFKDVKVSSWF
;
A
#
# COMPACT_ATOMS: atom_id res chain seq x y z
N MET A 1 -16.06 -8.71 6.37
CA MET A 1 -16.61 -7.37 6.06
C MET A 1 -17.74 -7.51 5.06
N GLN A 2 -18.87 -6.86 5.27
CA GLN A 2 -19.96 -6.75 4.29
C GLN A 2 -19.89 -5.37 3.65
N ASN A 3 -19.93 -5.31 2.31
CA ASN A 3 -20.16 -4.08 1.59
C ASN A 3 -21.68 -3.85 1.37
N LYS A 4 -22.06 -2.71 0.77
CA LYS A 4 -23.44 -2.39 0.43
C LYS A 4 -24.09 -3.37 -0.56
N GLU A 5 -23.30 -4.15 -1.29
CA GLU A 5 -23.73 -5.14 -2.28
C GLU A 5 -23.79 -6.55 -1.72
N GLY A 6 -23.50 -6.74 -0.44
CA GLY A 6 -23.52 -8.04 0.22
C GLY A 6 -22.27 -8.90 -0.02
N LEU A 7 -21.21 -8.37 -0.64
CA LEU A 7 -19.94 -9.06 -0.73
C LEU A 7 -19.35 -9.27 0.66
N THR A 8 -18.93 -10.48 0.94
CA THR A 8 -18.29 -10.85 2.20
C THR A 8 -16.96 -11.50 1.87
N VAL A 9 -15.89 -11.05 2.52
CA VAL A 9 -14.60 -11.74 2.50
C VAL A 9 -14.24 -12.17 3.91
N ASN A 10 -13.46 -13.25 4.02
CA ASN A 10 -12.92 -13.67 5.30
C ASN A 10 -11.91 -12.64 5.81
N GLU A 11 -11.71 -12.59 7.13
CA GLU A 11 -10.74 -11.67 7.74
C GLU A 11 -9.31 -11.87 7.23
N ASP A 12 -8.96 -13.10 6.85
CA ASP A 12 -7.66 -13.43 6.26
C ASP A 12 -7.47 -12.92 4.81
N HIS A 13 -8.53 -12.36 4.18
CA HIS A 13 -8.52 -11.70 2.87
C HIS A 13 -8.63 -10.16 2.99
N VAL A 14 -8.38 -9.59 4.16
CA VAL A 14 -8.40 -8.14 4.35
C VAL A 14 -6.97 -7.61 4.44
N VAL A 15 -6.65 -6.63 3.60
CA VAL A 15 -5.35 -5.94 3.60
C VAL A 15 -5.56 -4.44 3.71
N ALA A 16 -4.57 -3.72 4.24
CA ALA A 16 -4.56 -2.27 4.22
C ALA A 16 -3.37 -1.77 3.40
N ILE A 17 -3.61 -0.79 2.54
CA ILE A 17 -2.59 -0.16 1.69
C ILE A 17 -2.84 1.34 1.67
N THR A 18 -1.80 2.13 1.90
CA THR A 18 -1.83 3.58 1.67
C THR A 18 -0.55 4.03 0.96
N ASN A 19 -0.64 5.10 0.19
CA ASN A 19 0.52 5.68 -0.49
C ASN A 19 1.44 6.42 0.50
N GLY A 20 2.74 6.23 0.39
CA GLY A 20 3.75 6.87 1.23
C GLY A 20 3.73 8.40 1.11
N GLY A 21 3.40 8.93 -0.08
CA GLY A 21 3.26 10.36 -0.34
C GLY A 21 2.17 11.05 0.49
N GLY A 22 1.21 10.30 1.04
CA GLY A 22 0.21 10.79 1.97
C GLY A 22 0.74 11.11 3.36
N ILE A 23 1.92 10.59 3.73
CA ILE A 23 2.57 10.76 5.04
C ILE A 23 3.58 11.89 4.93
N ARG A 24 3.28 13.07 5.50
CA ARG A 24 4.01 14.31 5.22
C ARG A 24 5.00 14.77 6.30
N ALA A 25 4.99 14.13 7.45
CA ALA A 25 5.89 14.49 8.55
C ALA A 25 6.18 13.28 9.45
N ALA A 26 7.25 13.37 10.22
CA ALA A 26 7.56 12.43 11.28
C ALA A 26 6.91 12.89 12.60
N ILE A 27 6.52 11.94 13.44
CA ILE A 27 6.11 12.19 14.83
C ILE A 27 7.38 12.15 15.70
N LYS A 28 7.63 13.20 16.45
CA LYS A 28 8.76 13.28 17.38
C LYS A 28 8.44 12.54 18.68
N VAL A 29 9.48 12.07 19.35
CA VAL A 29 9.36 11.50 20.70
C VAL A 29 8.87 12.58 21.67
N GLY A 30 7.92 12.24 22.53
CA GLY A 30 7.30 13.12 23.50
C GLY A 30 5.78 13.13 23.40
N ASP A 31 5.14 14.16 23.91
CA ASP A 31 3.69 14.32 23.83
C ASP A 31 3.25 14.57 22.37
N VAL A 32 2.30 13.78 21.92
CA VAL A 32 1.73 13.86 20.57
C VAL A 32 0.36 14.53 20.63
N THR A 33 0.19 15.60 19.90
CA THR A 33 -1.05 16.35 19.83
C THR A 33 -1.86 15.98 18.57
N LYS A 34 -3.16 16.31 18.56
CA LYS A 34 -4.00 16.19 17.36
C LYS A 34 -3.44 16.99 16.18
N LYS A 35 -2.77 18.11 16.46
CA LYS A 35 -2.13 18.93 15.42
C LYS A 35 -0.97 18.19 14.77
N ASP A 36 -0.20 17.44 15.54
CA ASP A 36 0.90 16.64 15.00
C ASP A 36 0.38 15.57 14.05
N ILE A 37 -0.69 14.85 14.43
CA ILE A 37 -1.32 13.86 13.56
C ILE A 37 -1.86 14.51 12.26
N LYS A 38 -2.51 15.66 12.36
CA LYS A 38 -2.98 16.42 11.17
C LYS A 38 -1.83 16.95 10.31
N THR A 39 -0.67 17.20 10.89
CA THR A 39 0.52 17.58 10.11
C THR A 39 1.09 16.37 9.35
N VAL A 40 1.02 15.18 9.94
CA VAL A 40 1.42 13.93 9.28
C VAL A 40 0.46 13.55 8.14
N LEU A 41 -0.84 13.72 8.35
CA LEU A 41 -1.91 13.33 7.40
C LEU A 41 -2.79 14.55 7.04
N PRO A 42 -2.27 15.52 6.25
CA PRO A 42 -2.92 16.82 6.09
C PRO A 42 -4.03 16.87 5.04
N PHE A 43 -4.19 15.83 4.22
CA PHE A 43 -5.04 15.91 3.03
C PHE A 43 -6.54 15.70 3.28
N GLY A 44 -6.91 15.23 4.47
CA GLY A 44 -8.32 14.93 4.79
C GLY A 44 -8.89 13.75 4.02
N ASN A 45 -8.05 12.89 3.45
CA ASN A 45 -8.48 11.67 2.76
C ASN A 45 -9.27 10.78 3.70
N THR A 46 -10.38 10.23 3.20
CA THR A 46 -11.21 9.26 3.91
C THR A 46 -10.70 7.82 3.70
N ILE A 47 -11.04 6.94 4.64
CA ILE A 47 -10.83 5.50 4.47
C ILE A 47 -11.90 4.96 3.55
N GLU A 48 -11.47 4.27 2.53
CA GLU A 48 -12.31 3.56 1.59
C GLU A 48 -11.96 2.08 1.58
N VAL A 49 -12.98 1.23 1.48
CA VAL A 49 -12.83 -0.21 1.31
C VAL A 49 -13.23 -0.57 -0.12
N ILE A 50 -12.32 -1.19 -0.84
CA ILE A 50 -12.54 -1.66 -2.20
C ILE A 50 -12.36 -3.17 -2.26
N TYR A 51 -13.02 -3.81 -3.23
CA TYR A 51 -12.90 -5.24 -3.44
C TYR A 51 -12.23 -5.48 -4.80
N VAL A 52 -11.11 -6.16 -4.77
CA VAL A 52 -10.26 -6.42 -5.93
C VAL A 52 -9.90 -7.90 -6.00
N THR A 53 -9.61 -8.40 -7.18
CA THR A 53 -8.98 -9.70 -7.36
C THR A 53 -7.52 -9.67 -6.93
N GLY A 54 -6.94 -10.84 -6.65
CA GLY A 54 -5.50 -10.93 -6.36
C GLY A 54 -4.64 -10.42 -7.52
N ASN A 55 -5.08 -10.61 -8.77
CA ASN A 55 -4.38 -10.05 -9.93
C ASN A 55 -4.36 -8.51 -9.89
N GLU A 56 -5.48 -7.86 -9.62
CA GLU A 56 -5.56 -6.39 -9.51
C GLU A 56 -4.75 -5.87 -8.31
N LEU A 57 -4.74 -6.61 -7.21
CA LEU A 57 -3.88 -6.30 -6.05
C LEU A 57 -2.40 -6.37 -6.43
N LEU A 58 -1.99 -7.40 -7.16
CA LEU A 58 -0.61 -7.55 -7.65
C LEU A 58 -0.26 -6.43 -8.63
N GLU A 59 -1.13 -6.11 -9.57
CA GLU A 59 -0.93 -4.99 -10.51
C GLU A 59 -0.70 -3.66 -9.78
N ALA A 60 -1.50 -3.38 -8.74
CA ALA A 60 -1.35 -2.17 -7.95
C ALA A 60 0.02 -2.10 -7.25
N LEU A 61 0.51 -3.22 -6.70
CA LEU A 61 1.82 -3.31 -6.08
C LEU A 61 2.95 -3.19 -7.11
N GLU A 62 2.83 -3.83 -8.27
CA GLU A 62 3.78 -3.70 -9.38
C GLU A 62 3.90 -2.24 -9.84
N ALA A 63 2.77 -1.58 -10.09
CA ALA A 63 2.74 -0.19 -10.53
C ALA A 63 3.28 0.77 -9.47
N SER A 64 3.01 0.53 -8.18
CA SER A 64 3.43 1.42 -7.10
C SER A 64 4.88 1.23 -6.65
N THR A 65 5.56 0.20 -7.16
CA THR A 65 6.96 -0.10 -6.85
C THR A 65 7.89 -0.10 -8.07
N PHE A 66 7.38 0.31 -9.24
CA PHE A 66 8.09 0.17 -10.52
C PHE A 66 9.44 0.88 -10.56
N CYS A 67 9.58 2.02 -9.91
CA CYS A 67 10.81 2.82 -9.93
C CYS A 67 11.79 2.51 -8.79
N VAL A 68 11.44 1.57 -7.87
CA VAL A 68 12.36 1.19 -6.79
C VAL A 68 13.73 0.77 -7.38
N PRO A 69 14.88 1.30 -6.90
CA PRO A 69 15.07 1.97 -5.60
C PRO A 69 14.78 3.48 -5.57
N GLU A 70 14.42 4.10 -6.66
CA GLU A 70 14.04 5.51 -6.65
C GLU A 70 12.74 5.72 -5.88
N SER A 71 12.63 6.88 -5.22
CA SER A 71 11.45 7.19 -4.42
C SER A 71 10.26 7.63 -5.28
N ILE A 72 9.07 7.21 -4.90
CA ILE A 72 7.82 7.62 -5.51
C ILE A 72 6.75 7.83 -4.44
N GLY A 73 5.88 8.81 -4.62
CA GLY A 73 4.75 9.07 -3.72
C GLY A 73 3.79 7.89 -3.58
N GLY A 74 3.62 7.13 -4.63
CA GLY A 74 2.80 5.91 -4.65
C GLY A 74 3.35 4.74 -3.86
N PHE A 75 4.61 4.78 -3.39
CA PHE A 75 5.19 3.62 -2.67
C PHE A 75 4.29 3.16 -1.52
N PRO A 76 3.91 1.87 -1.47
CA PRO A 76 2.86 1.42 -0.57
C PRO A 76 3.35 1.26 0.87
N GLN A 77 2.53 1.70 1.81
CA GLN A 77 2.62 1.35 3.22
C GLN A 77 1.51 0.35 3.51
N VAL A 78 1.85 -0.81 4.07
CA VAL A 78 0.93 -1.95 4.07
C VAL A 78 0.73 -2.58 5.44
N SER A 79 -0.43 -3.22 5.62
CA SER A 79 -0.75 -4.13 6.72
C SER A 79 -1.56 -5.32 6.22
N GLY A 80 -1.41 -6.48 6.85
CA GLY A 80 -2.07 -7.71 6.43
C GLY A 80 -1.47 -8.37 5.18
N ILE A 81 -0.43 -7.79 4.58
CA ILE A 81 0.26 -8.32 3.40
C ILE A 81 1.77 -8.25 3.59
N SER A 82 2.47 -9.29 3.14
CA SER A 82 3.92 -9.32 3.04
C SER A 82 4.32 -9.62 1.59
N TYR A 83 5.27 -8.85 1.06
CA TYR A 83 5.73 -9.03 -0.32
C TYR A 83 7.20 -8.67 -0.49
N THR A 84 7.77 -9.18 -1.57
CA THR A 84 9.16 -8.96 -1.97
C THR A 84 9.22 -8.19 -3.28
N ILE A 85 10.07 -7.17 -3.34
CA ILE A 85 10.40 -6.43 -4.56
C ILE A 85 11.75 -6.91 -5.07
N SER A 86 11.78 -7.51 -6.25
CA SER A 86 13.02 -7.88 -6.93
C SER A 86 13.54 -6.68 -7.73
N THR A 87 14.34 -5.84 -7.08
CA THR A 87 14.87 -4.61 -7.70
C THR A 87 15.78 -4.88 -8.89
N GLY A 88 16.16 -6.13 -9.04
CA GLY A 88 17.01 -6.64 -10.11
C GLY A 88 16.30 -7.20 -11.32
N ALA A 89 15.00 -7.40 -11.28
CA ALA A 89 14.28 -7.79 -12.48
C ALA A 89 14.32 -6.65 -13.49
N VAL A 90 14.73 -6.98 -14.73
CA VAL A 90 14.79 -6.01 -15.81
C VAL A 90 13.36 -5.53 -16.10
N TYR A 91 13.19 -4.22 -16.04
CA TYR A 91 11.96 -3.57 -16.43
C TYR A 91 11.74 -3.73 -17.94
N ASP A 92 10.61 -4.32 -18.32
CA ASP A 92 10.23 -4.36 -19.72
C ASP A 92 9.63 -3.01 -20.12
N ALA A 93 10.41 -2.23 -20.89
CA ALA A 93 9.98 -0.93 -21.40
C ALA A 93 8.77 -1.00 -22.35
N ASN A 94 8.43 -2.20 -22.84
CA ASN A 94 7.25 -2.45 -23.67
C ASN A 94 6.06 -2.98 -22.86
N ALA A 95 6.20 -3.10 -21.53
CA ALA A 95 5.09 -3.51 -20.68
C ALA A 95 3.89 -2.57 -20.88
N GLU A 96 2.69 -3.14 -20.84
CA GLU A 96 1.46 -2.37 -20.96
C GLU A 96 1.37 -1.36 -19.82
N THR A 97 1.10 -0.09 -20.15
CA THR A 97 1.00 1.00 -19.18
C THR A 97 -0.45 1.45 -19.01
N TYR A 98 -0.75 2.05 -17.88
CA TYR A 98 -2.05 2.66 -17.64
C TYR A 98 -2.20 3.95 -18.46
N PRO A 99 -3.31 4.13 -19.19
CA PRO A 99 -3.43 5.20 -20.19
C PRO A 99 -3.67 6.60 -19.63
N ALA A 100 -4.01 6.76 -18.37
CA ALA A 100 -4.48 8.03 -17.82
C ALA A 100 -4.09 8.27 -16.36
N SER A 101 -2.91 7.84 -15.93
CA SER A 101 -2.42 8.11 -14.57
C SER A 101 -1.45 9.27 -14.56
N THR A 102 -1.48 10.09 -13.52
CA THR A 102 -0.49 11.15 -13.28
C THR A 102 0.90 10.57 -13.06
N TYR A 103 0.96 9.37 -12.49
CA TYR A 103 2.14 8.55 -12.33
C TYR A 103 1.83 7.19 -12.94
N TYR A 104 2.21 6.94 -14.15
CA TYR A 104 1.99 5.62 -14.69
C TYR A 104 3.27 4.80 -14.68
N GLY A 105 3.17 3.73 -13.96
CA GLY A 105 4.03 2.59 -14.11
C GLY A 105 3.37 1.56 -15.02
N PRO A 106 4.09 0.54 -15.41
CA PRO A 106 3.56 -0.59 -16.17
C PRO A 106 2.54 -1.37 -15.33
N LYS A 107 1.59 -2.02 -15.99
CA LYS A 107 0.60 -2.88 -15.34
C LYS A 107 1.23 -4.09 -14.66
N SER A 108 2.26 -4.64 -15.26
CA SER A 108 3.04 -5.74 -14.67
C SER A 108 4.46 -5.69 -15.16
N ILE A 109 5.40 -5.77 -14.24
CA ILE A 109 6.84 -5.78 -14.50
C ILE A 109 7.52 -7.03 -13.93
N ASN A 110 6.76 -7.92 -13.32
CA ASN A 110 7.25 -9.15 -12.69
C ASN A 110 8.34 -8.91 -11.65
N ARG A 111 8.22 -7.82 -10.89
CA ARG A 111 9.16 -7.47 -9.82
C ARG A 111 8.61 -7.76 -8.42
N VAL A 112 7.29 -7.88 -8.29
CA VAL A 112 6.64 -8.11 -7.00
C VAL A 112 6.24 -9.57 -6.86
N THR A 113 6.59 -10.15 -5.71
CA THR A 113 6.08 -11.44 -5.26
C THR A 113 5.33 -11.23 -3.95
N ILE A 114 4.04 -11.48 -3.92
CA ILE A 114 3.26 -11.48 -2.68
C ILE A 114 3.60 -12.76 -1.93
N ASN A 115 4.22 -12.63 -0.76
CA ASN A 115 4.68 -13.75 0.05
C ASN A 115 3.53 -14.35 0.86
N SER A 116 2.68 -13.50 1.42
CA SER A 116 1.50 -13.93 2.18
C SER A 116 0.49 -12.80 2.36
N ILE A 117 -0.77 -13.18 2.56
CA ILE A 117 -1.86 -12.32 3.04
C ILE A 117 -2.30 -12.85 4.40
N ASN A 118 -2.15 -12.05 5.46
CA ASN A 118 -2.44 -12.46 6.85
C ASN A 118 -1.86 -13.84 7.23
N GLY A 119 -0.64 -14.13 6.75
CA GLY A 119 0.05 -15.40 6.98
C GLY A 119 -0.46 -16.57 6.14
N LYS A 120 -1.41 -16.35 5.22
CA LYS A 120 -1.93 -17.35 4.28
C LYS A 120 -1.29 -17.20 2.90
N GLU A 121 -1.35 -18.28 2.12
CA GLU A 121 -0.93 -18.28 0.72
C GLU A 121 -1.76 -17.28 -0.10
N PHE A 122 -1.09 -16.48 -0.90
CA PHE A 122 -1.73 -15.58 -1.86
C PHE A 122 -2.33 -16.35 -3.03
N LYS A 123 -3.54 -15.96 -3.44
CA LYS A 123 -4.22 -16.54 -4.60
C LYS A 123 -4.70 -15.45 -5.55
N ALA A 124 -4.18 -15.48 -6.76
CA ALA A 124 -4.42 -14.44 -7.78
C ALA A 124 -5.91 -14.27 -8.16
N ASN A 125 -6.70 -15.33 -8.07
CA ASN A 125 -8.12 -15.33 -8.45
C ASN A 125 -9.08 -15.11 -7.28
N ASP A 126 -8.57 -15.07 -6.04
CA ASP A 126 -9.41 -14.79 -4.89
C ASP A 126 -9.75 -13.29 -4.81
N THR A 127 -10.84 -12.96 -4.15
CA THR A 127 -11.23 -11.58 -3.87
C THR A 127 -10.66 -11.13 -2.53
N TYR A 128 -10.07 -9.95 -2.53
CA TYR A 128 -9.51 -9.30 -1.34
C TYR A 128 -10.21 -7.97 -1.07
N ALA A 129 -10.50 -7.69 0.20
CA ALA A 129 -10.90 -6.37 0.63
C ALA A 129 -9.65 -5.54 0.91
N VAL A 130 -9.48 -4.46 0.19
CA VAL A 130 -8.38 -3.52 0.39
C VAL A 130 -8.92 -2.29 1.11
N VAL A 131 -8.43 -2.07 2.33
CA VAL A 131 -8.67 -0.84 3.09
C VAL A 131 -7.61 0.16 2.63
N THR A 132 -8.04 1.23 2.00
CA THR A 132 -7.14 2.25 1.45
C THR A 132 -7.69 3.65 1.71
N ASN A 133 -7.09 4.68 1.14
CA ASN A 133 -7.68 6.01 1.14
C ASN A 133 -8.42 6.29 -0.18
N ASN A 134 -9.36 7.21 -0.15
CA ASN A 134 -10.18 7.56 -1.32
C ASN A 134 -9.33 8.01 -2.53
N PHE A 135 -8.19 8.69 -2.31
CA PHE A 135 -7.30 9.09 -3.40
C PHE A 135 -6.69 7.87 -4.13
N CYS A 136 -6.21 6.86 -3.39
CA CYS A 136 -5.72 5.61 -3.99
C CYS A 136 -6.86 4.78 -4.60
N ALA A 137 -8.02 4.73 -3.95
CA ALA A 137 -9.19 4.01 -4.43
C ALA A 137 -9.69 4.55 -5.79
N GLU A 138 -9.51 5.86 -6.04
CA GLU A 138 -9.84 6.51 -7.31
C GLU A 138 -8.68 6.46 -8.34
N GLY A 139 -7.61 5.72 -8.05
CA GLY A 139 -6.48 5.52 -8.95
C GLY A 139 -5.38 6.56 -8.84
N GLY A 140 -5.39 7.36 -7.78
CA GLY A 140 -4.33 8.33 -7.51
C GLY A 140 -2.96 7.69 -7.35
N ASP A 141 -1.91 8.46 -7.59
CA ASP A 141 -0.55 7.97 -7.72
C ASP A 141 -0.47 6.85 -8.79
N THR A 142 -0.09 5.65 -8.43
CA THR A 142 0.05 4.50 -9.34
C THR A 142 -1.01 3.42 -9.11
N TYR A 143 -2.08 3.73 -8.33
CA TYR A 143 -3.11 2.75 -7.95
C TYR A 143 -4.25 2.64 -8.97
N TYR A 144 -3.94 2.75 -10.25
CA TYR A 144 -4.92 2.74 -11.33
C TYR A 144 -5.77 1.45 -11.33
N ALA A 145 -5.18 0.31 -10.98
CA ALA A 145 -5.93 -0.95 -10.85
C ALA A 145 -7.07 -0.86 -9.81
N PHE A 146 -6.92 -0.04 -8.76
CA PHE A 146 -7.97 0.17 -7.76
C PHE A 146 -9.13 1.01 -8.30
N ALA A 147 -8.88 1.92 -9.26
CA ALA A 147 -9.95 2.67 -9.89
C ALA A 147 -10.97 1.77 -10.62
N ALA A 148 -10.51 0.64 -11.14
CA ALA A 148 -11.33 -0.33 -11.82
C ALA A 148 -12.20 -1.19 -10.89
N ALA A 149 -11.99 -1.15 -9.57
CA ALA A 149 -12.81 -1.89 -8.61
C ALA A 149 -14.29 -1.48 -8.72
N THR A 150 -15.15 -2.47 -8.94
CA THR A 150 -16.60 -2.25 -9.15
C THR A 150 -17.35 -2.08 -7.83
N SER A 151 -16.80 -2.57 -6.74
CA SER A 151 -17.38 -2.47 -5.39
C SER A 151 -16.48 -1.65 -4.49
N LYS A 152 -16.99 -0.51 -4.04
CA LYS A 152 -16.28 0.45 -3.19
C LYS A 152 -17.19 0.96 -2.09
N PHE A 153 -16.62 1.24 -0.92
CA PHE A 153 -17.34 1.78 0.22
C PHE A 153 -16.48 2.84 0.93
N ASP A 154 -16.82 4.11 0.80
CA ASP A 154 -16.25 5.19 1.60
C ASP A 154 -16.88 5.19 3.00
N THR A 155 -16.03 5.12 4.02
CA THR A 155 -16.46 5.09 5.43
C THR A 155 -16.83 6.48 5.96
N GLY A 156 -16.43 7.55 5.28
CA GLY A 156 -16.51 8.93 5.78
C GLY A 156 -15.53 9.26 6.93
N VAL A 157 -14.72 8.28 7.37
CA VAL A 157 -13.73 8.47 8.44
C VAL A 157 -12.40 8.91 7.80
N THR A 158 -11.86 10.04 8.22
CA THR A 158 -10.56 10.50 7.70
C THR A 158 -9.39 9.73 8.28
N LEU A 159 -8.28 9.65 7.54
CA LEU A 159 -7.07 8.93 7.98
C LEU A 159 -6.53 9.46 9.30
N ASP A 160 -6.52 10.78 9.50
CA ASP A 160 -6.08 11.40 10.75
C ASP A 160 -6.98 11.02 11.93
N MET A 161 -8.29 10.95 11.73
CA MET A 161 -9.24 10.48 12.76
C MET A 161 -9.00 9.01 13.09
N ALA A 162 -8.82 8.16 12.08
CA ALA A 162 -8.57 6.73 12.29
C ALA A 162 -7.25 6.49 13.06
N VAL A 163 -6.19 7.25 12.74
CA VAL A 163 -4.92 7.17 13.48
C VAL A 163 -5.08 7.66 14.91
N MET A 164 -5.81 8.76 15.14
CA MET A 164 -6.09 9.23 16.51
C MET A 164 -6.88 8.20 17.31
N ASP A 165 -7.89 7.58 16.70
CA ASP A 165 -8.68 6.52 17.33
C ASP A 165 -7.83 5.30 17.65
N TYR A 166 -6.99 4.86 16.71
CA TYR A 166 -6.06 3.75 16.93
C TYR A 166 -5.11 4.01 18.10
N ILE A 167 -4.47 5.20 18.14
CA ILE A 167 -3.56 5.56 19.22
C ILE A 167 -4.30 5.56 20.57
N THR A 168 -5.50 6.13 20.63
CA THR A 168 -6.22 6.29 21.91
C THR A 168 -6.91 5.02 22.37
N LYS A 169 -7.55 4.28 21.46
CA LYS A 169 -8.39 3.12 21.78
C LYS A 169 -7.60 1.82 21.82
N GLU A 170 -6.75 1.58 20.83
CA GLU A 170 -6.00 0.32 20.71
C GLU A 170 -4.66 0.40 21.44
N LEU A 171 -3.90 1.48 21.24
CA LEU A 171 -2.58 1.66 21.85
C LEU A 171 -2.65 2.28 23.26
N LYS A 172 -3.86 2.59 23.76
CA LYS A 172 -4.07 3.20 25.10
C LYS A 172 -3.29 4.49 25.31
N GLY A 173 -3.11 5.26 24.25
CA GLY A 173 -2.43 6.56 24.25
C GLY A 173 -0.92 6.51 24.14
N VAL A 174 -0.29 5.35 23.91
CA VAL A 174 1.16 5.21 23.83
C VAL A 174 1.59 4.58 22.51
N ILE A 175 2.38 5.31 21.72
CA ILE A 175 3.07 4.76 20.54
C ILE A 175 4.41 4.20 21.03
N GLY A 176 4.49 2.89 21.17
CA GLY A 176 5.65 2.20 21.74
C GLY A 176 6.76 1.90 20.71
N GLU A 177 7.82 1.28 21.21
CA GLU A 177 9.03 0.95 20.42
C GLU A 177 8.77 0.01 19.25
N GLN A 178 7.67 -0.75 19.26
CA GLN A 178 7.29 -1.63 18.14
C GLN A 178 7.10 -0.88 16.82
N TYR A 179 6.91 0.45 16.86
CA TYR A 179 6.79 1.31 15.68
C TYR A 179 8.07 2.07 15.33
N ALA A 180 9.15 1.87 16.09
CA ALA A 180 10.42 2.57 15.86
C ALA A 180 11.19 2.09 14.63
N ALA A 181 10.82 0.92 14.08
CA ALA A 181 11.48 0.31 12.93
C ALA A 181 10.47 -0.33 11.97
N PRO A 182 10.85 -0.53 10.69
CA PRO A 182 10.03 -1.25 9.73
C PRO A 182 9.69 -2.66 10.24
N GLN A 183 8.46 -3.09 9.97
CA GLN A 183 7.91 -4.36 10.47
C GLN A 183 8.26 -5.58 9.59
N GLY A 184 9.13 -5.42 8.58
CA GLY A 184 9.55 -6.52 7.71
C GLY A 184 8.50 -7.01 6.71
N ARG A 185 7.43 -6.28 6.51
CA ARG A 185 6.37 -6.66 5.56
C ARG A 185 6.77 -6.46 4.10
N ILE A 186 7.68 -5.54 3.84
CA ILE A 186 8.19 -5.20 2.51
C ILE A 186 9.66 -5.58 2.47
N LEU A 187 9.99 -6.53 1.61
CA LEU A 187 11.37 -6.99 1.44
C LEU A 187 11.88 -6.51 0.08
N MET A 188 13.14 -6.13 0.02
CA MET A 188 13.82 -5.79 -1.22
C MET A 188 14.98 -6.74 -1.44
N ASN A 189 14.94 -7.47 -2.56
CA ASN A 189 16.04 -8.31 -2.97
C ASN A 189 16.89 -7.56 -3.98
N PRO A 190 18.11 -7.14 -3.64
CA PRO A 190 19.05 -6.61 -4.61
C PRO A 190 19.46 -7.71 -5.60
N PHE A 191 19.95 -7.32 -6.77
CA PHE A 191 20.50 -8.23 -7.76
C PHE A 191 21.45 -9.28 -7.13
N LYS A 192 21.18 -10.55 -7.35
CA LYS A 192 22.13 -11.61 -7.00
C LYS A 192 23.33 -11.68 -7.95
N ASP A 193 23.32 -11.00 -9.12
CA ASP A 193 24.26 -11.22 -10.21
C ASP A 193 24.87 -9.96 -10.85
N VAL A 194 24.94 -8.84 -10.15
CA VAL A 194 25.93 -7.85 -10.56
C VAL A 194 27.27 -8.26 -9.93
N LYS A 195 28.03 -9.10 -10.64
CA LYS A 195 29.47 -9.04 -10.50
C LYS A 195 29.85 -7.59 -10.83
N VAL A 196 30.14 -6.80 -9.81
CA VAL A 196 30.87 -5.55 -9.97
C VAL A 196 32.28 -5.95 -10.43
N SER A 197 32.41 -6.33 -11.69
CA SER A 197 33.68 -6.44 -12.32
C SER A 197 34.15 -5.02 -12.57
N SER A 198 34.97 -4.54 -11.64
CA SER A 198 35.98 -3.49 -11.85
C SER A 198 35.55 -2.34 -12.76
N TRP A 199 34.91 -1.33 -12.17
CA TRP A 199 35.04 0.03 -12.66
C TRP A 199 36.08 0.74 -11.79
N PHE A 200 37.37 0.47 -12.08
CA PHE A 200 38.52 1.29 -11.72
C PHE A 200 39.55 1.20 -12.85
#